data_e0c197fa4eec50eb8c58274fc881597b
#
_entry.id   e0c197fa4eec50eb8c58274fc881597b
#
_cell.length_a   1.000
_cell.length_b   1.000
_cell.length_c   1.000
_cell.angle_alpha   90.00
_cell.angle_beta   90.00
_cell.angle_gamma   90.00
#
_symmetry.space_group_name_H-M   'P 1'
#
loop_
_entity.id
_entity.type
_entity.pdbx_description
1 polymer ?
#
loop_
_entity_poly.entity_id
_entity_poly.type
_entity_poly.pdbx_seq_one_letter_code
_entity_poly.pdbx_strand_id
1 'polypeptide(L)'
;MSTIINTKEPIKKLENFWNSIHFHPTDAIEDDWGRRILDDVANDKVADTVRMYAMLEDIVTEKDGKLFYDFTENDVRLDYMVQKGFDVLLSYSFIPPFLANNDFLRSSVSKNKTRYKGKMIVASYPKDYAVWQEICRVYTEHILERYGADTVSRWYLQCYNEPDHSAFFMKEADEGRSVLDAALVRSNEYIKLYDGFSKAIELAEEKFGISGKLCIGGPAIAGNALFLENFLKSCVEKNTRIDFACFHTYGTHPPLILTGELPLDVKNNCKKYDDLSAIVRKYLPNVKIIIDEWGACSAGFANIEEAPQLIFRETETFACYFGKLVTRLVEKDADIKKLLICLSGQHEMTEDFSGFRGFFTLNHIRKPIYNAYALMRKLGDTLLSHSALPENMTLLATQNDDGKYTLLFTYSSDNFDKKLPDVSEIVMLPDEHQKKKVTIYKIDENHLNPYRVYLEKGFDKDLSEEQIQILKDSARLCPCEIFETGGKRRVEFEITMKSNSFLLCEIE
;
A
#
# COMPACT_ATOMS: atom_id res chain seq x y z
N MET A 1 -15.37 18.37 -26.02
CA MET A 1 -14.89 17.18 -26.75
C MET A 1 -15.69 15.99 -26.30
N SER A 2 -15.54 14.83 -26.91
CA SER A 2 -16.29 13.65 -26.49
C SER A 2 -15.36 12.44 -26.35
N THR A 3 -15.47 11.78 -25.21
CA THR A 3 -14.74 10.55 -24.90
C THR A 3 -15.56 9.34 -25.36
N ILE A 4 -15.02 8.60 -26.33
CA ILE A 4 -15.65 7.41 -26.90
C ILE A 4 -15.07 6.18 -26.24
N ILE A 5 -15.93 5.30 -25.70
CA ILE A 5 -15.55 4.03 -25.12
C ILE A 5 -15.81 2.91 -26.13
N ASN A 6 -14.78 2.14 -26.49
CA ASN A 6 -14.88 1.03 -27.42
C ASN A 6 -15.30 -0.25 -26.69
N THR A 7 -16.59 -0.53 -26.66
CA THR A 7 -17.15 -1.66 -25.91
C THR A 7 -16.93 -3.03 -26.59
N LYS A 8 -16.58 -3.03 -27.88
CA LYS A 8 -16.35 -4.27 -28.66
C LYS A 8 -14.89 -4.71 -28.75
N GLU A 9 -13.97 -3.87 -28.30
CA GLU A 9 -12.52 -4.12 -28.39
C GLU A 9 -11.89 -4.09 -26.99
N PRO A 10 -12.01 -5.20 -26.23
CA PRO A 10 -11.32 -5.29 -24.96
C PRO A 10 -9.80 -5.33 -25.18
N ILE A 11 -9.05 -4.61 -24.33
CA ILE A 11 -7.57 -4.58 -24.41
C ILE A 11 -6.99 -5.83 -23.76
N LYS A 12 -7.35 -6.07 -22.49
CA LYS A 12 -6.84 -7.18 -21.66
C LYS A 12 -7.70 -7.40 -20.42
N LYS A 13 -7.47 -8.51 -19.73
CA LYS A 13 -7.95 -8.70 -18.36
C LYS A 13 -7.17 -7.74 -17.43
N LEU A 14 -7.90 -7.12 -16.52
CA LEU A 14 -7.38 -6.22 -15.51
C LEU A 14 -7.35 -6.92 -14.15
N GLU A 15 -6.17 -7.17 -13.62
CA GLU A 15 -6.02 -7.64 -12.24
C GLU A 15 -6.14 -6.46 -11.27
N ASN A 16 -6.89 -6.65 -10.19
CA ASN A 16 -7.04 -5.64 -9.13
C ASN A 16 -5.83 -5.65 -8.19
N PHE A 17 -4.66 -5.30 -8.69
CA PHE A 17 -3.40 -5.34 -7.95
C PHE A 17 -3.32 -4.32 -6.79
N TRP A 18 -4.19 -3.33 -6.75
CA TRP A 18 -4.24 -2.27 -5.73
C TRP A 18 -5.02 -2.62 -4.47
N ASN A 19 -5.68 -3.78 -4.39
CA ASN A 19 -6.49 -4.24 -3.25
C ASN A 19 -5.66 -4.70 -2.07
N SER A 20 -4.71 -3.91 -1.62
CA SER A 20 -3.78 -4.33 -0.58
C SER A 20 -3.33 -3.14 0.26
N ILE A 21 -3.11 -3.38 1.54
CA ILE A 21 -2.70 -2.35 2.50
C ILE A 21 -1.50 -2.83 3.32
N HIS A 22 -0.66 -1.90 3.72
CA HIS A 22 0.35 -2.12 4.74
C HIS A 22 -0.14 -1.54 6.07
N PHE A 23 -0.36 -2.43 7.04
CA PHE A 23 -0.73 -2.10 8.40
C PHE A 23 0.50 -2.23 9.29
N HIS A 24 0.97 -1.10 9.82
CA HIS A 24 2.21 -1.08 10.60
C HIS A 24 2.04 -1.87 11.90
N PRO A 25 3.10 -2.53 12.42
CA PRO A 25 2.99 -3.37 13.62
C PRO A 25 2.55 -2.62 14.87
N THR A 26 2.78 -1.30 14.90
CA THR A 26 2.35 -0.43 16.01
C THR A 26 0.96 0.20 15.77
N ASP A 27 0.25 -0.18 14.72
CA ASP A 27 -1.12 0.29 14.45
C ASP A 27 -2.17 -0.47 15.26
N ALA A 28 -1.71 -1.29 16.19
CA ALA A 28 -2.48 -1.93 17.25
C ALA A 28 -3.74 -2.67 16.78
N ILE A 29 -3.52 -3.76 16.06
CA ILE A 29 -4.57 -4.75 15.77
C ILE A 29 -5.19 -5.28 17.07
N GLU A 30 -4.48 -5.13 18.18
CA GLU A 30 -4.88 -5.56 19.51
C GLU A 30 -5.96 -4.71 20.14
N ASP A 31 -6.16 -3.46 19.68
CA ASP A 31 -7.16 -2.58 20.26
C ASP A 31 -8.38 -2.35 19.33
N ASP A 32 -9.44 -1.80 19.93
CA ASP A 32 -10.70 -1.56 19.24
C ASP A 32 -10.58 -0.56 18.10
N TRP A 33 -9.64 0.40 18.18
CA TRP A 33 -9.45 1.40 17.13
C TRP A 33 -8.89 0.78 15.86
N GLY A 34 -7.80 0.00 15.98
CA GLY A 34 -7.19 -0.69 14.84
C GLY A 34 -8.11 -1.78 14.27
N ARG A 35 -8.81 -2.52 15.14
CA ARG A 35 -9.78 -3.54 14.72
C ARG A 35 -10.93 -2.97 13.92
N ARG A 36 -11.48 -1.81 14.30
CA ARG A 36 -12.54 -1.14 13.52
C ARG A 36 -12.10 -0.78 12.11
N ILE A 37 -10.86 -0.35 11.93
CA ILE A 37 -10.32 -0.06 10.58
C ILE A 37 -10.33 -1.34 9.74
N LEU A 38 -9.82 -2.44 10.27
CA LEU A 38 -9.76 -3.71 9.56
C LEU A 38 -11.15 -4.32 9.35
N ASP A 39 -12.08 -4.12 10.28
CA ASP A 39 -13.48 -4.51 10.12
C ASP A 39 -14.14 -3.79 8.94
N ASP A 40 -13.97 -2.48 8.85
CA ASP A 40 -14.49 -1.70 7.72
C ASP A 40 -13.82 -2.10 6.40
N VAL A 41 -12.49 -2.29 6.39
CA VAL A 41 -11.75 -2.76 5.22
C VAL A 41 -12.24 -4.12 4.73
N ALA A 42 -12.52 -5.06 5.65
CA ALA A 42 -13.04 -6.38 5.32
C ALA A 42 -14.50 -6.32 4.83
N ASN A 43 -15.37 -5.59 5.56
CA ASN A 43 -16.80 -5.47 5.24
C ASN A 43 -17.03 -4.81 3.88
N ASP A 44 -16.32 -3.73 3.58
CA ASP A 44 -16.40 -3.02 2.31
C ASP A 44 -15.51 -3.66 1.22
N LYS A 45 -14.78 -4.74 1.56
CA LYS A 45 -13.84 -5.45 0.68
C LYS A 45 -12.80 -4.52 0.04
N VAL A 46 -12.35 -3.53 0.79
CA VAL A 46 -11.38 -2.51 0.32
C VAL A 46 -10.03 -3.13 0.00
N ALA A 47 -9.62 -4.11 0.79
CA ALA A 47 -8.42 -4.91 0.55
C ALA A 47 -8.68 -6.40 0.79
N ASP A 48 -7.89 -7.25 0.12
CA ASP A 48 -7.85 -8.70 0.32
C ASP A 48 -6.53 -9.16 0.96
N THR A 49 -5.51 -8.32 0.92
CA THR A 49 -4.17 -8.61 1.44
C THR A 49 -3.71 -7.49 2.37
N VAL A 50 -3.22 -7.89 3.54
CA VAL A 50 -2.65 -6.99 4.56
C VAL A 50 -1.18 -7.35 4.78
N ARG A 51 -0.28 -6.37 4.61
CA ARG A 51 1.11 -6.53 5.02
C ARG A 51 1.28 -6.18 6.48
N MET A 52 1.97 -7.04 7.21
CA MET A 52 2.36 -6.83 8.60
C MET A 52 3.71 -7.44 8.92
N TYR A 53 4.30 -7.05 10.05
CA TYR A 53 5.57 -7.60 10.52
C TYR A 53 5.32 -8.69 11.56
N ALA A 54 6.15 -9.74 11.51
CA ALA A 54 6.13 -10.80 12.52
C ALA A 54 6.59 -10.32 13.90
N MET A 55 7.43 -9.26 13.96
CA MET A 55 8.04 -8.74 15.18
C MET A 55 8.83 -9.83 15.95
N LEU A 56 9.79 -10.46 15.25
CA LEU A 56 10.56 -11.59 15.78
C LEU A 56 11.30 -11.27 17.10
N GLU A 57 11.63 -10.00 17.32
CA GLU A 57 12.23 -9.53 18.57
C GLU A 57 11.30 -9.62 19.79
N ASP A 58 9.99 -9.72 19.57
CA ASP A 58 9.00 -9.91 20.64
C ASP A 58 8.65 -11.39 20.83
N ILE A 59 8.92 -12.22 19.81
CA ILE A 59 8.58 -13.65 19.80
C ILE A 59 9.66 -14.50 20.47
N VAL A 60 10.94 -14.17 20.27
CA VAL A 60 12.02 -15.03 20.67
C VAL A 60 12.97 -14.37 21.68
N THR A 61 13.30 -15.10 22.73
CA THR A 61 14.28 -14.71 23.74
C THR A 61 15.34 -15.81 23.89
N GLU A 62 16.52 -15.45 24.41
CA GLU A 62 17.60 -16.40 24.72
C GLU A 62 17.86 -16.39 26.20
N LYS A 63 17.98 -17.58 26.79
CA LYS A 63 18.41 -17.78 28.17
C LYS A 63 19.31 -19.01 28.26
N ASP A 64 20.49 -18.83 28.82
CA ASP A 64 21.47 -19.92 29.02
C ASP A 64 21.79 -20.69 27.72
N GLY A 65 21.92 -19.99 26.61
CA GLY A 65 22.21 -20.56 25.30
C GLY A 65 21.02 -21.29 24.65
N LYS A 66 19.81 -21.19 25.21
CA LYS A 66 18.58 -21.79 24.65
C LYS A 66 17.59 -20.74 24.21
N LEU A 67 16.96 -21.00 23.08
CA LEU A 67 15.90 -20.15 22.53
C LEU A 67 14.55 -20.53 23.14
N PHE A 68 13.78 -19.52 23.53
CA PHE A 68 12.40 -19.64 24.01
C PHE A 68 11.51 -18.79 23.12
N TYR A 69 10.36 -19.35 22.74
CA TYR A 69 9.42 -18.72 21.82
C TYR A 69 8.08 -18.47 22.53
N ASP A 70 7.58 -17.23 22.40
CA ASP A 70 6.23 -16.84 22.80
C ASP A 70 5.53 -16.19 21.61
N PHE A 71 4.59 -16.91 21.03
CA PHE A 71 3.83 -16.46 19.85
C PHE A 71 2.55 -15.70 20.21
N THR A 72 2.23 -15.54 21.49
CA THR A 72 0.93 -15.07 21.96
C THR A 72 0.47 -13.77 21.31
N GLU A 73 1.30 -12.72 21.32
CA GLU A 73 0.92 -11.43 20.72
C GLU A 73 0.85 -11.50 19.18
N ASN A 74 1.76 -12.25 18.56
CA ASN A 74 1.74 -12.43 17.12
C ASN A 74 0.51 -13.22 16.66
N ASP A 75 0.15 -14.26 17.39
CA ASP A 75 -1.04 -15.07 17.11
C ASP A 75 -2.33 -14.25 17.19
N VAL A 76 -2.47 -13.37 18.18
CA VAL A 76 -3.63 -12.47 18.28
C VAL A 76 -3.81 -11.64 17.00
N ARG A 77 -2.71 -11.14 16.43
CA ARG A 77 -2.73 -10.34 15.19
C ARG A 77 -3.09 -11.19 13.98
N LEU A 78 -2.41 -12.34 13.82
CA LEU A 78 -2.64 -13.23 12.67
C LEU A 78 -4.00 -13.91 12.72
N ASP A 79 -4.46 -14.35 13.90
CA ASP A 79 -5.81 -14.90 14.08
C ASP A 79 -6.88 -13.93 13.60
N TYR A 80 -6.72 -12.64 13.93
CA TYR A 80 -7.66 -11.60 13.50
C TYR A 80 -7.66 -11.44 11.98
N MET A 81 -6.49 -11.43 11.33
CA MET A 81 -6.38 -11.37 9.86
C MET A 81 -7.07 -12.56 9.20
N VAL A 82 -6.79 -13.77 9.67
CA VAL A 82 -7.39 -15.00 9.14
C VAL A 82 -8.90 -15.03 9.37
N GLN A 83 -9.37 -14.63 10.56
CA GLN A 83 -10.79 -14.55 10.88
C GLN A 83 -11.55 -13.59 9.98
N LYS A 84 -10.92 -12.47 9.58
CA LYS A 84 -11.51 -11.48 8.66
C LYS A 84 -11.36 -11.87 7.19
N GLY A 85 -10.68 -12.97 6.87
CA GLY A 85 -10.51 -13.49 5.51
C GLY A 85 -9.41 -12.80 4.71
N PHE A 86 -8.48 -12.11 5.37
CA PHE A 86 -7.33 -11.51 4.70
C PHE A 86 -6.25 -12.55 4.40
N ASP A 87 -5.64 -12.44 3.24
CA ASP A 87 -4.31 -12.99 2.99
C ASP A 87 -3.25 -12.05 3.59
N VAL A 88 -2.09 -12.59 3.96
CA VAL A 88 -1.06 -11.83 4.66
C VAL A 88 0.22 -11.75 3.81
N LEU A 89 0.78 -10.55 3.69
CA LEU A 89 2.18 -10.37 3.35
C LEU A 89 2.93 -10.21 4.68
N LEU A 90 3.62 -11.26 5.10
CA LEU A 90 4.24 -11.37 6.43
C LEU A 90 5.74 -11.12 6.35
N SER A 91 6.17 -9.98 6.89
CA SER A 91 7.60 -9.62 6.94
C SER A 91 8.26 -10.20 8.18
N TYR A 92 9.27 -11.05 7.99
CA TYR A 92 10.12 -11.61 9.05
C TYR A 92 11.11 -10.54 9.52
N SER A 93 10.69 -9.72 10.45
CA SER A 93 11.40 -8.55 11.02
C SER A 93 11.09 -8.46 12.52
N PHE A 94 11.96 -7.94 13.38
CA PHE A 94 13.31 -7.47 13.15
C PHE A 94 14.31 -8.42 13.82
N ILE A 95 15.62 -8.04 13.89
CA ILE A 95 16.63 -8.88 14.55
C ILE A 95 16.41 -8.83 16.07
N PRO A 96 16.25 -9.99 16.75
CA PRO A 96 16.17 -10.02 18.21
C PRO A 96 17.42 -9.43 18.87
N PRO A 97 17.29 -8.65 19.97
CA PRO A 97 18.42 -7.98 20.60
C PRO A 97 19.59 -8.90 20.96
N PHE A 98 19.30 -10.10 21.48
CA PHE A 98 20.34 -11.06 21.86
C PHE A 98 21.14 -11.58 20.65
N LEU A 99 20.53 -11.60 19.46
CA LEU A 99 21.14 -12.07 18.21
C LEU A 99 21.88 -10.95 17.47
N ALA A 100 21.62 -9.69 17.77
CA ALA A 100 22.23 -8.56 17.09
C ALA A 100 23.76 -8.53 17.29
N ASN A 101 24.49 -8.16 16.24
CA ASN A 101 25.92 -7.88 16.34
C ASN A 101 26.20 -6.68 17.26
N ASN A 102 25.32 -5.67 17.19
CA ASN A 102 25.34 -4.50 18.08
C ASN A 102 23.90 -4.13 18.49
N ASP A 103 23.52 -4.49 19.72
CA ASP A 103 22.19 -4.25 20.26
C ASP A 103 21.97 -2.81 20.78
N PHE A 104 23.01 -1.98 20.82
CA PHE A 104 22.92 -0.55 21.15
C PHE A 104 22.46 0.29 19.94
N LEU A 105 22.58 -0.21 18.72
CA LEU A 105 22.10 0.48 17.53
C LEU A 105 20.58 0.36 17.44
N ARG A 106 19.87 1.38 17.90
CA ARG A 106 18.43 1.40 17.96
C ARG A 106 17.84 2.43 16.99
N SER A 107 16.67 2.12 16.47
CA SER A 107 15.84 3.06 15.71
C SER A 107 14.39 3.01 16.19
N SER A 108 13.75 4.18 16.24
CA SER A 108 12.35 4.27 16.59
C SER A 108 11.48 3.99 15.36
N VAL A 109 10.53 3.09 15.47
CA VAL A 109 9.48 2.83 14.47
C VAL A 109 8.14 3.43 14.89
N SER A 110 8.10 4.16 16.02
CA SER A 110 7.01 5.04 16.39
C SER A 110 7.54 6.21 17.21
N LYS A 111 6.84 7.34 17.21
CA LYS A 111 7.24 8.54 17.96
C LYS A 111 6.88 8.48 19.45
N ASN A 112 6.19 7.47 19.89
CA ASN A 112 5.74 7.31 21.28
C ASN A 112 4.90 8.47 21.79
N LYS A 113 4.09 9.07 20.93
CA LYS A 113 3.26 10.25 21.26
C LYS A 113 1.84 9.91 21.67
N THR A 114 1.43 8.64 21.50
CA THR A 114 0.03 8.24 21.61
C THR A 114 -0.19 7.09 22.58
N ARG A 115 -1.40 6.53 22.55
CA ARG A 115 -1.88 5.38 23.31
C ARG A 115 -1.06 4.11 23.17
N TYR A 116 -0.23 3.99 22.14
CA TYR A 116 0.63 2.85 21.92
C TYR A 116 2.03 3.09 22.46
N LYS A 117 2.66 2.05 22.97
CA LYS A 117 4.06 2.11 23.42
C LYS A 117 4.96 2.42 22.24
N GLY A 118 5.88 3.34 22.43
CA GLY A 118 6.95 3.57 21.48
C GLY A 118 7.74 2.29 21.24
N LYS A 119 7.98 1.96 19.97
CA LYS A 119 8.72 0.76 19.57
C LYS A 119 10.09 1.12 19.08
N MET A 120 11.10 0.53 19.71
CA MET A 120 12.49 0.62 19.31
C MET A 120 12.97 -0.73 18.79
N ILE A 121 13.43 -0.77 17.55
CA ILE A 121 14.04 -1.96 16.94
C ILE A 121 15.55 -1.90 16.95
N VAL A 122 16.20 -3.04 16.80
CA VAL A 122 17.65 -3.11 16.58
C VAL A 122 17.96 -2.91 15.10
N ALA A 123 18.74 -1.88 14.77
CA ALA A 123 19.18 -1.58 13.41
C ALA A 123 20.60 -2.17 13.16
N SER A 124 20.79 -3.44 13.43
CA SER A 124 22.03 -4.19 13.26
C SER A 124 21.77 -5.51 12.55
N TYR A 125 22.82 -6.18 12.11
CA TYR A 125 22.75 -7.51 11.50
C TYR A 125 22.92 -8.61 12.56
N PRO A 126 22.52 -9.86 12.31
CA PRO A 126 22.70 -10.95 13.26
C PRO A 126 24.17 -11.36 13.36
N LYS A 127 24.65 -11.58 14.57
CA LYS A 127 25.98 -12.12 14.80
C LYS A 127 26.13 -13.61 14.47
N ASP A 128 24.99 -14.32 14.32
CA ASP A 128 24.92 -15.74 13.96
C ASP A 128 23.74 -15.99 13.01
N TYR A 129 24.05 -16.27 11.75
CA TYR A 129 23.04 -16.54 10.71
C TYR A 129 22.39 -17.92 10.82
N ALA A 130 23.03 -18.89 11.49
CA ALA A 130 22.42 -20.19 11.76
C ALA A 130 21.29 -20.06 12.79
N VAL A 131 21.48 -19.21 13.80
CA VAL A 131 20.43 -18.88 14.78
C VAL A 131 19.28 -18.11 14.11
N TRP A 132 19.59 -17.17 13.21
CA TRP A 132 18.57 -16.48 12.40
C TRP A 132 17.73 -17.48 11.57
N GLN A 133 18.40 -18.38 10.87
CA GLN A 133 17.74 -19.44 10.10
C GLN A 133 16.83 -20.30 10.99
N GLU A 134 17.30 -20.70 12.18
CA GLU A 134 16.50 -21.50 13.12
C GLU A 134 15.25 -20.75 13.60
N ILE A 135 15.38 -19.46 13.93
CA ILE A 135 14.23 -18.62 14.32
C ILE A 135 13.20 -18.55 13.18
N CYS A 136 13.64 -18.28 11.96
CA CYS A 136 12.74 -18.25 10.79
C CYS A 136 12.07 -19.61 10.56
N ARG A 137 12.81 -20.72 10.72
CA ARG A 137 12.25 -22.07 10.57
C ARG A 137 11.18 -22.36 11.60
N VAL A 138 11.47 -22.15 12.88
CA VAL A 138 10.50 -22.42 13.98
C VAL A 138 9.27 -21.55 13.84
N TYR A 139 9.41 -20.27 13.47
CA TYR A 139 8.27 -19.40 13.23
C TYR A 139 7.43 -19.87 12.04
N THR A 140 8.06 -20.31 10.95
CA THR A 140 7.33 -20.84 9.79
C THR A 140 6.57 -22.13 10.13
N GLU A 141 7.20 -23.02 10.88
CA GLU A 141 6.55 -24.24 11.36
C GLU A 141 5.34 -23.90 12.24
N HIS A 142 5.47 -22.93 13.16
CA HIS A 142 4.38 -22.48 14.01
C HIS A 142 3.16 -21.97 13.20
N ILE A 143 3.36 -21.11 12.21
CA ILE A 143 2.25 -20.60 11.40
C ILE A 143 1.63 -21.71 10.52
N LEU A 144 2.42 -22.67 10.06
CA LEU A 144 1.91 -23.84 9.33
C LEU A 144 1.08 -24.77 10.25
N GLU A 145 1.54 -25.02 11.48
CA GLU A 145 0.82 -25.80 12.48
C GLU A 145 -0.52 -25.15 12.87
N ARG A 146 -0.52 -23.80 13.01
CA ARG A 146 -1.70 -23.05 13.46
C ARG A 146 -2.74 -22.82 12.38
N TYR A 147 -2.32 -22.41 11.19
CA TYR A 147 -3.22 -21.95 10.12
C TYR A 147 -3.39 -22.96 8.98
N GLY A 148 -2.55 -23.97 8.92
CA GLY A 148 -2.55 -24.99 7.87
C GLY A 148 -1.88 -24.53 6.56
N ALA A 149 -1.39 -25.51 5.81
CA ALA A 149 -0.66 -25.28 4.57
C ALA A 149 -1.49 -24.55 3.52
N ASP A 150 -2.78 -24.85 3.39
CA ASP A 150 -3.67 -24.22 2.39
C ASP A 150 -3.87 -22.72 2.65
N THR A 151 -3.87 -22.29 3.91
CA THR A 151 -3.96 -20.88 4.29
C THR A 151 -2.62 -20.18 4.03
N VAL A 152 -1.53 -20.72 4.59
CA VAL A 152 -0.21 -20.08 4.53
C VAL A 152 0.35 -20.04 3.10
N SER A 153 0.01 -21.00 2.22
CA SER A 153 0.43 -20.99 0.82
C SER A 153 -0.19 -19.87 -0.04
N ARG A 154 -1.25 -19.22 0.45
CA ARG A 154 -1.78 -17.99 -0.18
C ARG A 154 -1.04 -16.74 0.23
N TRP A 155 -0.28 -16.78 1.34
CA TRP A 155 0.46 -15.66 1.87
C TRP A 155 1.74 -15.39 1.10
N TYR A 156 2.31 -14.20 1.32
CA TYR A 156 3.63 -13.80 0.86
C TYR A 156 4.55 -13.71 2.07
N LEU A 157 5.59 -14.53 2.12
CA LEU A 157 6.56 -14.51 3.22
C LEU A 157 7.77 -13.67 2.79
N GLN A 158 7.99 -12.55 3.46
CA GLN A 158 8.98 -11.55 3.10
C GLN A 158 10.13 -11.52 4.08
N CYS A 159 11.35 -11.50 3.58
CA CYS A 159 12.53 -11.33 4.43
C CYS A 159 12.79 -9.85 4.69
N TYR A 160 12.57 -9.42 5.93
CA TYR A 160 12.91 -8.11 6.47
C TYR A 160 12.14 -6.92 5.89
N ASN A 161 12.49 -5.69 6.37
CA ASN A 161 11.94 -4.42 5.89
C ASN A 161 13.06 -3.39 5.74
N GLU A 162 13.14 -2.72 4.60
CA GLU A 162 14.09 -1.64 4.26
C GLU A 162 15.55 -1.92 4.68
N PRO A 163 16.12 -3.08 4.31
CA PRO A 163 17.51 -3.39 4.70
C PRO A 163 18.54 -2.51 4.00
N ASP A 164 18.13 -1.71 3.00
CA ASP A 164 18.97 -0.68 2.36
C ASP A 164 19.02 0.62 3.17
N HIS A 165 18.15 0.78 4.19
CA HIS A 165 18.04 2.00 4.99
C HIS A 165 18.65 1.82 6.38
N SER A 166 19.54 2.74 6.78
CA SER A 166 20.29 2.69 8.04
C SER A 166 19.43 2.71 9.32
N ALA A 167 18.19 3.22 9.23
CA ALA A 167 17.27 3.18 10.35
C ALA A 167 16.78 1.76 10.69
N PHE A 168 16.86 0.82 9.75
CA PHE A 168 16.31 -0.51 9.93
C PHE A 168 17.39 -1.60 9.96
N PHE A 169 18.49 -1.42 9.21
CA PHE A 169 19.50 -2.46 9.08
C PHE A 169 20.91 -1.89 8.98
N MET A 170 21.84 -2.48 9.74
CA MET A 170 23.28 -2.22 9.69
C MET A 170 23.62 -0.72 9.67
N LYS A 171 23.17 0.00 10.71
CA LYS A 171 23.37 1.45 10.86
C LYS A 171 24.83 1.86 10.80
N GLU A 172 25.72 1.05 11.34
CA GLU A 172 27.18 1.22 11.34
C GLU A 172 27.81 1.21 9.95
N ALA A 173 27.08 0.74 8.92
CA ALA A 173 27.60 0.74 7.54
C ALA A 173 27.83 2.15 6.99
N ASP A 174 27.16 3.17 7.54
CA ASP A 174 27.33 4.57 7.12
C ASP A 174 28.62 5.23 7.64
N GLU A 175 29.24 4.63 8.66
CA GLU A 175 30.42 5.21 9.31
C GLU A 175 31.65 5.15 8.39
N GLY A 176 32.14 6.35 8.01
CA GLY A 176 33.35 6.52 7.19
C GLY A 176 33.28 5.98 5.76
N ARG A 177 32.09 5.71 5.24
CA ARG A 177 31.86 5.18 3.89
C ARG A 177 31.07 6.14 3.00
N SER A 178 31.27 6.01 1.70
CA SER A 178 30.36 6.62 0.74
C SER A 178 28.98 5.93 0.77
N VAL A 179 27.94 6.63 0.27
CA VAL A 179 26.58 6.05 0.18
C VAL A 179 26.57 4.76 -0.64
N LEU A 180 27.40 4.68 -1.70
CA LEU A 180 27.48 3.49 -2.57
C LEU A 180 28.17 2.33 -1.84
N ASP A 181 29.27 2.59 -1.14
CA ASP A 181 29.97 1.54 -0.38
C ASP A 181 29.11 1.03 0.78
N ALA A 182 28.42 1.93 1.46
CA ALA A 182 27.47 1.56 2.52
C ALA A 182 26.34 0.66 1.99
N ALA A 183 25.78 0.99 0.82
CA ALA A 183 24.74 0.18 0.19
C ALA A 183 25.23 -1.24 -0.17
N LEU A 184 26.44 -1.36 -0.72
CA LEU A 184 27.03 -2.67 -1.03
C LEU A 184 27.31 -3.50 0.22
N VAL A 185 27.84 -2.86 1.28
CA VAL A 185 28.09 -3.54 2.57
C VAL A 185 26.79 -4.07 3.16
N ARG A 186 25.72 -3.25 3.20
CA ARG A 186 24.39 -3.69 3.66
C ARG A 186 23.82 -4.81 2.79
N SER A 187 23.92 -4.69 1.48
CA SER A 187 23.42 -5.71 0.55
C SER A 187 24.13 -7.05 0.76
N ASN A 188 25.45 -7.05 0.96
CA ASN A 188 26.21 -8.27 1.20
C ASN A 188 25.82 -8.96 2.53
N GLU A 189 25.53 -8.18 3.58
CA GLU A 189 25.01 -8.75 4.83
C GLU A 189 23.56 -9.23 4.70
N TYR A 190 22.72 -8.48 3.98
CA TYR A 190 21.35 -8.89 3.73
C TYR A 190 21.26 -10.18 2.89
N ILE A 191 22.16 -10.39 1.94
CA ILE A 191 22.23 -11.64 1.16
C ILE A 191 22.39 -12.85 2.09
N LYS A 192 23.23 -12.76 3.11
CA LYS A 192 23.39 -13.85 4.11
C LYS A 192 22.10 -14.05 4.93
N LEU A 193 21.45 -12.95 5.29
CA LEU A 193 20.17 -12.97 6.00
C LEU A 193 19.10 -13.68 5.18
N TYR A 194 18.98 -13.32 3.88
CA TYR A 194 18.03 -13.89 2.96
C TYR A 194 18.30 -15.37 2.65
N ASP A 195 19.57 -15.74 2.48
CA ASP A 195 19.97 -17.15 2.28
C ASP A 195 19.51 -18.01 3.48
N GLY A 196 19.72 -17.54 4.72
CA GLY A 196 19.23 -18.20 5.93
C GLY A 196 17.71 -18.29 6.00
N PHE A 197 16.99 -17.21 5.66
CA PHE A 197 15.53 -17.18 5.58
C PHE A 197 14.99 -18.17 4.52
N SER A 198 15.51 -18.11 3.30
CA SER A 198 15.10 -19.03 2.22
C SER A 198 15.27 -20.50 2.62
N LYS A 199 16.42 -20.84 3.20
CA LYS A 199 16.69 -22.20 3.67
C LYS A 199 15.78 -22.63 4.82
N ALA A 200 15.43 -21.71 5.72
CA ALA A 200 14.50 -21.97 6.81
C ALA A 200 13.11 -22.36 6.29
N ILE A 201 12.63 -21.64 5.28
CA ILE A 201 11.33 -21.94 4.65
C ILE A 201 11.35 -23.30 3.94
N GLU A 202 12.42 -23.62 3.20
CA GLU A 202 12.57 -24.94 2.55
C GLU A 202 12.52 -26.09 3.56
N LEU A 203 13.21 -25.95 4.70
CA LEU A 203 13.20 -26.95 5.77
C LEU A 203 11.81 -27.13 6.39
N ALA A 204 11.10 -26.02 6.61
CA ALA A 204 9.71 -26.08 7.09
C ALA A 204 8.79 -26.77 6.08
N GLU A 205 8.89 -26.40 4.81
CA GLU A 205 8.14 -27.06 3.72
C GLU A 205 8.41 -28.56 3.64
N GLU A 206 9.67 -28.98 3.76
CA GLU A 206 10.05 -30.41 3.80
C GLU A 206 9.37 -31.13 4.98
N LYS A 207 9.42 -30.56 6.18
CA LYS A 207 8.78 -31.11 7.39
C LYS A 207 7.28 -31.33 7.21
N PHE A 208 6.61 -30.39 6.53
CA PHE A 208 5.16 -30.45 6.31
C PHE A 208 4.74 -31.13 4.99
N GLY A 209 5.70 -31.61 4.19
CA GLY A 209 5.43 -32.29 2.91
C GLY A 209 4.82 -31.38 1.84
N ILE A 210 5.16 -30.09 1.84
CA ILE A 210 4.61 -29.06 0.94
C ILE A 210 5.70 -28.33 0.15
N SER A 211 6.79 -29.00 -0.18
CA SER A 211 7.94 -28.41 -0.85
C SER A 211 7.56 -27.52 -2.04
N GLY A 212 8.03 -26.28 -2.03
CA GLY A 212 7.82 -25.30 -3.10
C GLY A 212 6.42 -24.66 -3.13
N LYS A 213 5.59 -24.82 -2.11
CA LYS A 213 4.22 -24.24 -2.09
C LYS A 213 4.15 -22.86 -1.46
N LEU A 214 5.07 -22.52 -0.53
CA LEU A 214 5.09 -21.21 0.08
C LEU A 214 5.69 -20.18 -0.90
N CYS A 215 5.22 -18.95 -0.85
CA CYS A 215 5.69 -17.86 -1.71
C CYS A 215 6.63 -16.95 -0.92
N ILE A 216 7.93 -16.98 -1.22
CA ILE A 216 8.95 -16.23 -0.49
C ILE A 216 9.61 -15.14 -1.33
N GLY A 217 10.02 -14.04 -0.69
CA GLY A 217 10.67 -12.94 -1.42
C GLY A 217 11.25 -11.83 -0.56
N GLY A 218 11.70 -10.80 -1.25
CA GLY A 218 12.34 -9.59 -0.72
C GLY A 218 12.85 -8.72 -1.87
N PRO A 219 13.70 -7.72 -1.58
CA PRO A 219 14.24 -7.32 -0.29
C PRO A 219 13.44 -6.22 0.45
N ALA A 220 12.29 -5.77 -0.05
CA ALA A 220 11.50 -4.68 0.53
C ALA A 220 12.30 -3.38 0.73
N ILE A 221 13.06 -2.98 -0.28
CA ILE A 221 13.94 -1.81 -0.19
C ILE A 221 13.18 -0.49 -0.19
N ALA A 222 13.71 0.51 0.51
CA ALA A 222 13.26 1.91 0.44
C ALA A 222 13.52 2.54 -0.95
N GLY A 223 14.46 1.96 -1.74
CA GLY A 223 14.65 2.34 -3.13
C GLY A 223 16.10 2.43 -3.61
N ASN A 224 17.06 1.81 -2.94
CA ASN A 224 18.45 1.79 -3.39
C ASN A 224 18.65 0.77 -4.53
N ALA A 225 18.80 1.27 -5.76
CA ALA A 225 18.95 0.47 -6.97
C ALA A 225 20.19 -0.45 -6.93
N LEU A 226 21.31 0.03 -6.39
CA LEU A 226 22.56 -0.75 -6.30
C LEU A 226 22.41 -1.93 -5.31
N PHE A 227 21.71 -1.70 -4.18
CA PHE A 227 21.38 -2.76 -3.25
C PHE A 227 20.54 -3.85 -3.92
N LEU A 228 19.46 -3.46 -4.61
CA LEU A 228 18.58 -4.37 -5.32
C LEU A 228 19.35 -5.19 -6.35
N GLU A 229 20.15 -4.52 -7.18
CA GLU A 229 20.93 -5.18 -8.24
C GLU A 229 21.90 -6.22 -7.67
N ASN A 230 22.66 -5.86 -6.62
CA ASN A 230 23.59 -6.79 -5.97
C ASN A 230 22.87 -7.99 -5.35
N PHE A 231 21.74 -7.77 -4.69
CA PHE A 231 20.92 -8.84 -4.11
C PHE A 231 20.41 -9.82 -5.17
N LEU A 232 19.74 -9.31 -6.23
CA LEU A 232 19.17 -10.17 -7.28
C LEU A 232 20.24 -10.93 -8.07
N LYS A 233 21.36 -10.28 -8.36
CA LYS A 233 22.52 -10.93 -8.96
C LYS A 233 23.00 -12.11 -8.11
N SER A 234 23.13 -11.93 -6.80
CA SER A 234 23.52 -12.99 -5.88
C SER A 234 22.52 -14.14 -5.85
N CYS A 235 21.20 -13.86 -5.85
CA CYS A 235 20.19 -14.91 -5.91
C CYS A 235 20.34 -15.78 -7.16
N VAL A 236 20.58 -15.17 -8.32
CA VAL A 236 20.79 -15.91 -9.57
C VAL A 236 22.08 -16.72 -9.53
N GLU A 237 23.21 -16.14 -9.11
CA GLU A 237 24.52 -16.80 -9.06
C GLU A 237 24.55 -17.97 -8.08
N LYS A 238 23.85 -17.89 -6.96
CA LYS A 238 23.78 -18.93 -5.92
C LYS A 238 22.59 -19.89 -6.11
N ASN A 239 21.68 -19.61 -7.05
CA ASN A 239 20.41 -20.31 -7.20
C ASN A 239 19.58 -20.26 -5.90
N THR A 240 19.62 -19.13 -5.16
CA THR A 240 18.78 -18.90 -3.97
C THR A 240 17.35 -18.64 -4.42
N ARG A 241 16.38 -19.34 -3.82
CA ARG A 241 14.97 -19.23 -4.16
C ARG A 241 14.43 -17.84 -3.88
N ILE A 242 13.71 -17.27 -4.83
CA ILE A 242 12.95 -16.02 -4.74
C ILE A 242 11.73 -16.10 -5.66
N ASP A 243 10.53 -16.07 -5.09
CA ASP A 243 9.26 -16.21 -5.82
C ASP A 243 8.62 -14.86 -6.12
N PHE A 244 9.00 -13.80 -5.39
CA PHE A 244 8.64 -12.42 -5.69
C PHE A 244 9.75 -11.45 -5.31
N ALA A 245 9.90 -10.39 -6.08
CA ALA A 245 10.74 -9.24 -5.75
C ALA A 245 9.85 -8.09 -5.26
N CYS A 246 10.27 -7.38 -4.21
CA CYS A 246 9.50 -6.28 -3.67
C CYS A 246 10.35 -5.06 -3.33
N PHE A 247 9.71 -3.88 -3.43
CA PHE A 247 10.32 -2.58 -3.17
C PHE A 247 9.27 -1.51 -2.92
N HIS A 248 9.68 -0.42 -2.29
CA HIS A 248 8.81 0.71 -1.97
C HIS A 248 8.86 1.78 -3.07
N THR A 249 7.70 2.41 -3.33
CA THR A 249 7.61 3.57 -4.23
C THR A 249 6.92 4.74 -3.55
N TYR A 250 7.66 5.81 -3.31
CA TYR A 250 7.14 7.07 -2.78
C TYR A 250 7.41 8.20 -3.76
N GLY A 251 6.40 9.05 -4.00
CA GLY A 251 6.50 10.15 -4.95
C GLY A 251 7.44 11.25 -4.50
N THR A 252 7.39 11.62 -3.22
CA THR A 252 8.20 12.70 -2.65
C THR A 252 8.90 12.25 -1.38
N HIS A 253 10.10 12.78 -1.12
CA HIS A 253 10.93 12.45 0.03
C HIS A 253 11.07 13.59 1.04
N PRO A 254 11.37 13.29 2.34
CA PRO A 254 11.36 14.23 3.45
C PRO A 254 12.14 15.55 3.28
N PRO A 255 13.31 15.64 2.63
CA PRO A 255 14.02 16.92 2.50
C PRO A 255 13.19 18.04 1.89
N LEU A 256 12.33 17.72 0.92
CA LEU A 256 11.43 18.69 0.28
C LEU A 256 10.30 19.14 1.21
N ILE A 257 9.89 18.29 2.14
CA ILE A 257 8.87 18.63 3.14
C ILE A 257 9.42 19.65 4.12
N LEU A 258 10.68 19.49 4.55
CA LEU A 258 11.33 20.39 5.50
C LEU A 258 11.60 21.77 4.87
N THR A 259 11.69 21.87 3.55
CA THR A 259 11.83 23.16 2.83
C THR A 259 10.50 23.87 2.61
N GLY A 260 9.38 23.28 3.03
CA GLY A 260 8.04 23.83 2.81
C GLY A 260 7.45 23.54 1.43
N GLU A 261 8.17 22.78 0.59
CA GLU A 261 7.72 22.34 -0.73
C GLU A 261 7.32 20.86 -0.67
N LEU A 262 6.14 20.53 -1.18
CA LEU A 262 5.69 19.16 -1.32
C LEU A 262 5.10 18.93 -2.72
N PRO A 263 5.96 18.76 -3.73
CA PRO A 263 5.47 18.40 -5.06
C PRO A 263 4.91 16.96 -5.04
N LEU A 264 3.62 16.84 -5.23
CA LEU A 264 2.91 15.53 -5.30
C LEU A 264 2.92 15.03 -6.75
N ASP A 265 4.06 14.65 -7.28
CA ASP A 265 4.17 14.23 -8.67
C ASP A 265 4.01 12.70 -8.83
N VAL A 266 2.91 12.30 -9.48
CA VAL A 266 2.63 10.88 -9.82
C VAL A 266 3.74 10.27 -10.69
N LYS A 267 4.39 11.08 -11.53
CA LYS A 267 5.49 10.61 -12.40
C LYS A 267 6.67 10.06 -11.60
N ASN A 268 6.91 10.59 -10.40
CA ASN A 268 7.99 10.09 -9.53
C ASN A 268 7.74 8.65 -9.07
N ASN A 269 6.50 8.30 -8.68
CA ASN A 269 6.16 6.92 -8.35
C ASN A 269 6.33 6.01 -9.59
N CYS A 270 5.80 6.43 -10.74
CA CYS A 270 5.91 5.66 -11.97
C CYS A 270 7.37 5.45 -12.39
N LYS A 271 8.19 6.53 -12.33
CA LYS A 271 9.62 6.44 -12.66
C LYS A 271 10.35 5.49 -11.71
N LYS A 272 10.06 5.55 -10.40
CA LYS A 272 10.69 4.66 -9.44
C LYS A 272 10.31 3.20 -9.69
N TYR A 273 9.06 2.94 -10.05
CA TYR A 273 8.64 1.62 -10.51
C TYR A 273 9.44 1.18 -11.76
N ASP A 274 9.54 2.03 -12.77
CA ASP A 274 10.27 1.70 -14.02
C ASP A 274 11.74 1.37 -13.75
N ASP A 275 12.42 2.22 -12.97
CA ASP A 275 13.85 2.07 -12.66
C ASP A 275 14.11 0.74 -11.91
N LEU A 276 13.31 0.42 -10.89
CA LEU A 276 13.51 -0.77 -10.06
C LEU A 276 13.00 -2.06 -10.74
N SER A 277 11.86 -2.00 -11.43
CA SER A 277 11.35 -3.15 -12.18
C SER A 277 12.27 -3.56 -13.33
N ALA A 278 12.93 -2.61 -13.99
CA ALA A 278 13.93 -2.89 -15.02
C ALA A 278 15.11 -3.70 -14.45
N ILE A 279 15.57 -3.39 -13.23
CA ILE A 279 16.59 -4.19 -12.54
C ILE A 279 16.06 -5.59 -12.23
N VAL A 280 14.84 -5.71 -11.72
CA VAL A 280 14.23 -7.02 -11.46
C VAL A 280 14.17 -7.85 -12.73
N ARG A 281 13.65 -7.31 -13.83
CA ARG A 281 13.49 -8.02 -15.10
C ARG A 281 14.82 -8.41 -15.76
N LYS A 282 15.90 -7.66 -15.50
CA LYS A 282 17.25 -7.98 -15.96
C LYS A 282 17.75 -9.31 -15.40
N TYR A 283 17.48 -9.62 -14.15
CA TYR A 283 17.96 -10.82 -13.44
C TYR A 283 16.92 -11.93 -13.35
N LEU A 284 15.65 -11.57 -13.15
CA LEU A 284 14.53 -12.46 -12.90
C LEU A 284 13.32 -12.06 -13.78
N PRO A 285 13.32 -12.41 -15.07
CA PRO A 285 12.34 -11.90 -16.03
C PRO A 285 10.89 -12.27 -15.71
N ASN A 286 10.64 -13.38 -15.02
CA ASN A 286 9.29 -13.88 -14.75
C ASN A 286 8.87 -13.83 -13.27
N VAL A 287 9.69 -13.25 -12.39
CA VAL A 287 9.36 -13.17 -10.97
C VAL A 287 8.21 -12.18 -10.74
N LYS A 288 7.33 -12.46 -9.80
CA LYS A 288 6.27 -11.51 -9.39
C LYS A 288 6.90 -10.23 -8.81
N ILE A 289 6.34 -9.07 -9.14
CA ILE A 289 6.73 -7.79 -8.54
C ILE A 289 5.62 -7.36 -7.58
N ILE A 290 6.01 -7.01 -6.35
CA ILE A 290 5.13 -6.46 -5.33
C ILE A 290 5.69 -5.09 -4.92
N ILE A 291 4.85 -4.07 -5.02
CA ILE A 291 5.11 -2.78 -4.38
C ILE A 291 4.50 -2.85 -2.99
N ASP A 292 5.29 -3.25 -2.03
CA ASP A 292 4.84 -3.57 -0.67
C ASP A 292 4.68 -2.35 0.24
N GLU A 293 5.13 -1.17 -0.23
CA GLU A 293 4.74 0.15 0.29
C GLU A 293 4.69 1.17 -0.84
N TRP A 294 3.56 1.89 -0.94
CA TRP A 294 3.49 3.08 -1.75
C TRP A 294 2.85 4.26 -0.99
N GLY A 295 3.14 5.45 -1.44
CA GLY A 295 2.52 6.69 -0.98
C GLY A 295 2.92 7.87 -1.85
N ALA A 296 2.15 8.96 -1.78
CA ALA A 296 2.51 10.20 -2.45
C ALA A 296 3.75 10.86 -1.82
N CYS A 297 4.01 10.54 -0.54
CA CYS A 297 5.13 11.08 0.24
C CYS A 297 5.59 10.03 1.27
N SER A 298 6.92 9.91 1.47
CA SER A 298 7.53 8.94 2.40
C SER A 298 7.54 9.39 3.88
N ALA A 299 7.06 10.60 4.23
CA ALA A 299 7.00 11.10 5.61
C ALA A 299 5.91 10.37 6.42
N GLY A 300 6.23 9.16 6.94
CA GLY A 300 5.27 8.27 7.61
C GLY A 300 4.74 8.80 8.94
N PHE A 301 5.64 9.31 9.78
CA PHE A 301 5.34 9.76 11.15
C PHE A 301 5.21 11.28 11.28
N ALA A 302 5.24 12.03 10.18
CA ALA A 302 5.04 13.46 10.18
C ALA A 302 3.55 13.82 10.02
N ASN A 303 3.15 14.90 10.68
CA ASN A 303 1.81 15.47 10.64
C ASN A 303 1.82 16.92 10.15
N ILE A 304 0.66 17.59 10.15
CA ILE A 304 0.53 18.99 9.70
C ILE A 304 1.22 20.00 10.62
N GLU A 305 1.52 19.68 11.87
CA GLU A 305 2.29 20.57 12.76
C GLU A 305 3.74 20.65 12.31
N GLU A 306 4.30 19.54 11.82
CA GLU A 306 5.67 19.45 11.31
C GLU A 306 5.76 19.93 9.84
N ALA A 307 4.73 19.62 9.04
CA ALA A 307 4.65 19.96 7.63
C ALA A 307 3.18 20.18 7.21
N PRO A 308 2.68 21.44 7.22
CA PRO A 308 1.28 21.77 6.90
C PRO A 308 0.81 21.22 5.53
N GLN A 309 1.72 21.03 4.58
CA GLN A 309 1.44 20.46 3.26
C GLN A 309 0.88 19.04 3.33
N LEU A 310 1.14 18.30 4.43
CA LEU A 310 0.63 16.93 4.62
C LEU A 310 -0.89 16.85 4.75
N ILE A 311 -1.56 18.01 4.85
CA ILE A 311 -3.01 18.11 4.84
C ILE A 311 -3.65 17.47 3.60
N PHE A 312 -2.93 17.33 2.48
CA PHE A 312 -3.43 16.63 1.29
C PHE A 312 -3.95 15.23 1.59
N ARG A 313 -3.44 14.57 2.65
CA ARG A 313 -3.85 13.23 3.09
C ARG A 313 -5.29 13.19 3.64
N GLU A 314 -5.84 14.34 3.99
CA GLU A 314 -7.20 14.50 4.51
C GLU A 314 -8.20 14.92 3.41
N THR A 315 -7.73 15.18 2.19
CA THR A 315 -8.50 15.81 1.12
C THR A 315 -8.69 14.90 -0.09
N GLU A 316 -9.52 15.37 -1.02
CA GLU A 316 -9.74 14.81 -2.36
C GLU A 316 -8.45 14.59 -3.14
N THR A 317 -7.42 15.39 -2.88
CA THR A 317 -6.13 15.33 -3.58
C THR A 317 -5.49 13.95 -3.48
N PHE A 318 -5.53 13.31 -2.31
CA PHE A 318 -4.93 11.98 -2.16
C PHE A 318 -5.73 10.88 -2.87
N ALA A 319 -7.06 11.00 -2.88
CA ALA A 319 -7.92 10.11 -3.65
C ALA A 319 -7.67 10.22 -5.16
N CYS A 320 -7.57 11.45 -5.67
CA CYS A 320 -7.26 11.73 -7.07
C CYS A 320 -5.85 11.24 -7.44
N TYR A 321 -4.85 11.45 -6.56
CA TYR A 321 -3.49 10.92 -6.73
C TYR A 321 -3.49 9.40 -6.90
N PHE A 322 -4.20 8.69 -6.04
CA PHE A 322 -4.31 7.23 -6.10
C PHE A 322 -4.91 6.75 -7.41
N GLY A 323 -6.09 7.28 -7.80
CA GLY A 323 -6.74 6.92 -9.06
C GLY A 323 -5.86 7.19 -10.28
N LYS A 324 -5.17 8.34 -10.29
CA LYS A 324 -4.24 8.71 -11.37
C LYS A 324 -3.01 7.81 -11.41
N LEU A 325 -2.44 7.46 -10.25
CA LEU A 325 -1.31 6.53 -10.16
C LEU A 325 -1.67 5.16 -10.72
N VAL A 326 -2.78 4.58 -10.28
CA VAL A 326 -3.22 3.26 -10.77
C VAL A 326 -3.47 3.31 -12.28
N THR A 327 -4.17 4.34 -12.78
CA THR A 327 -4.41 4.51 -14.22
C THR A 327 -3.10 4.54 -15.01
N ARG A 328 -2.12 5.33 -14.55
CA ARG A 328 -0.80 5.42 -15.22
C ARG A 328 -0.04 4.09 -15.20
N LEU A 329 -0.12 3.32 -14.12
CA LEU A 329 0.50 1.99 -14.04
C LEU A 329 -0.19 1.00 -14.99
N VAL A 330 -1.51 1.04 -15.11
CA VAL A 330 -2.27 0.22 -16.06
C VAL A 330 -1.97 0.59 -17.52
N GLU A 331 -1.92 1.89 -17.84
CA GLU A 331 -1.57 2.40 -19.18
C GLU A 331 -0.16 1.98 -19.64
N LYS A 332 0.77 1.85 -18.68
CA LYS A 332 2.15 1.40 -18.93
C LYS A 332 2.29 -0.11 -19.01
N ASP A 333 1.20 -0.85 -18.84
CA ASP A 333 1.22 -2.31 -18.74
C ASP A 333 2.14 -2.83 -17.62
N ALA A 334 2.12 -2.13 -16.47
CA ALA A 334 2.96 -2.47 -15.33
C ALA A 334 2.61 -3.87 -14.79
N ASP A 335 3.61 -4.75 -14.77
CA ASP A 335 3.48 -6.12 -14.25
C ASP A 335 3.65 -6.12 -12.72
N ILE A 336 2.59 -5.70 -12.03
CA ILE A 336 2.53 -5.60 -10.58
C ILE A 336 1.52 -6.63 -10.05
N LYS A 337 1.96 -7.47 -9.12
CA LYS A 337 1.06 -8.44 -8.46
C LYS A 337 0.27 -7.84 -7.32
N LYS A 338 0.90 -6.95 -6.52
CA LYS A 338 0.28 -6.23 -5.40
C LYS A 338 0.87 -4.83 -5.28
N LEU A 339 0.03 -3.87 -4.94
CA LEU A 339 0.37 -2.46 -4.68
C LEU A 339 -0.24 -2.07 -3.33
N LEU A 340 0.57 -2.04 -2.27
CA LEU A 340 0.11 -1.85 -0.90
C LEU A 340 0.29 -0.39 -0.47
N ILE A 341 -0.83 0.30 -0.17
CA ILE A 341 -0.74 1.62 0.45
C ILE A 341 -0.15 1.51 1.85
N CYS A 342 0.84 2.34 2.14
CA CYS A 342 1.42 2.40 3.47
C CYS A 342 0.59 3.29 4.40
N LEU A 343 -0.03 2.69 5.41
CA LEU A 343 -0.84 3.38 6.43
C LEU A 343 -0.05 3.66 7.72
N SER A 344 1.28 3.46 7.71
CA SER A 344 2.11 3.66 8.90
C SER A 344 1.99 5.08 9.47
N GLY A 345 2.00 5.20 10.79
CA GLY A 345 1.89 6.46 11.52
C GLY A 345 0.46 6.86 11.91
N GLN A 346 -0.57 6.16 11.42
CA GLN A 346 -1.96 6.48 11.79
C GLN A 346 -2.24 6.34 13.29
N HIS A 347 -1.52 5.45 13.99
CA HIS A 347 -1.62 5.29 15.44
C HIS A 347 -1.06 6.48 16.24
N GLU A 348 -0.31 7.37 15.60
CA GLU A 348 0.26 8.59 16.20
C GLU A 348 -0.77 9.75 16.28
N MET A 349 -1.97 9.59 15.72
CA MET A 349 -3.01 10.61 15.74
C MET A 349 -3.47 10.91 17.16
N THR A 350 -3.50 12.20 17.52
CA THR A 350 -4.05 12.75 18.77
C THR A 350 -5.31 13.56 18.52
N GLU A 351 -5.58 13.93 17.27
CA GLU A 351 -6.74 14.70 16.83
C GLU A 351 -7.15 14.28 15.41
N ASP A 352 -8.38 14.62 15.03
CA ASP A 352 -8.85 14.41 13.67
C ASP A 352 -8.14 15.35 12.68
N PHE A 353 -8.08 14.96 11.42
CA PHE A 353 -7.51 15.74 10.32
C PHE A 353 -6.08 16.24 10.54
N SER A 354 -5.29 15.44 11.23
CA SER A 354 -3.89 15.78 11.60
C SER A 354 -2.86 15.52 10.50
N GLY A 355 -3.28 15.04 9.32
CA GLY A 355 -2.40 14.80 8.18
C GLY A 355 -1.51 13.56 8.30
N PHE A 356 -1.73 12.69 9.27
CA PHE A 356 -1.09 11.38 9.30
C PHE A 356 -1.60 10.48 8.16
N ARG A 357 -0.79 9.51 7.74
CA ARG A 357 -1.26 8.45 6.85
C ARG A 357 -2.40 7.70 7.52
N GLY A 358 -3.34 7.19 6.74
CA GLY A 358 -4.45 6.42 7.27
C GLY A 358 -5.69 6.53 6.40
N PHE A 359 -6.60 5.58 6.58
CA PHE A 359 -7.90 5.56 5.94
C PHE A 359 -8.96 6.31 6.76
N PHE A 360 -8.74 6.43 8.07
CA PHE A 360 -9.66 7.04 9.01
C PHE A 360 -8.96 8.09 9.85
N THR A 361 -9.72 9.01 10.39
CA THR A 361 -9.28 9.95 11.42
C THR A 361 -9.35 9.31 12.81
N LEU A 362 -8.97 10.05 13.86
CA LEU A 362 -9.00 9.57 15.24
C LEU A 362 -10.41 9.10 15.67
N ASN A 363 -11.45 9.87 15.33
CA ASN A 363 -12.85 9.56 15.63
C ASN A 363 -13.50 8.65 14.57
N HIS A 364 -12.70 7.95 13.78
CA HIS A 364 -13.15 6.98 12.80
C HIS A 364 -14.03 7.60 11.70
N ILE A 365 -13.68 8.80 11.24
CA ILE A 365 -14.25 9.45 10.07
C ILE A 365 -13.48 8.96 8.85
N ARG A 366 -14.19 8.46 7.83
CA ARG A 366 -13.60 7.97 6.58
C ARG A 366 -12.92 9.12 5.84
N LYS A 367 -11.65 8.97 5.49
CA LYS A 367 -10.96 9.93 4.62
C LYS A 367 -11.31 9.68 3.15
N PRO A 368 -11.19 10.69 2.27
CA PRO A 368 -11.44 10.54 0.84
C PRO A 368 -10.71 9.38 0.17
N ILE A 369 -9.48 9.10 0.59
CA ILE A 369 -8.70 7.97 0.08
C ILE A 369 -9.34 6.60 0.38
N TYR A 370 -9.99 6.41 1.53
CA TYR A 370 -10.73 5.20 1.83
C TYR A 370 -11.88 4.98 0.83
N ASN A 371 -12.66 6.03 0.58
CA ASN A 371 -13.76 5.99 -0.37
C ASN A 371 -13.26 5.73 -1.81
N ALA A 372 -12.08 6.24 -2.18
CA ALA A 372 -11.47 5.93 -3.48
C ALA A 372 -11.16 4.43 -3.60
N TYR A 373 -10.57 3.81 -2.57
CA TYR A 373 -10.34 2.36 -2.54
C TYR A 373 -11.66 1.57 -2.65
N ALA A 374 -12.69 1.96 -1.90
CA ALA A 374 -14.00 1.32 -1.96
C ALA A 374 -14.65 1.43 -3.35
N LEU A 375 -14.51 2.58 -4.01
CA LEU A 375 -14.99 2.79 -5.38
C LEU A 375 -14.19 1.99 -6.41
N MET A 376 -12.88 1.89 -6.26
CA MET A 376 -12.03 1.09 -7.15
C MET A 376 -12.41 -0.41 -7.18
N ARG A 377 -13.09 -0.92 -6.15
CA ARG A 377 -13.63 -2.29 -6.14
C ARG A 377 -14.75 -2.52 -7.15
N LYS A 378 -15.37 -1.45 -7.62
CA LYS A 378 -16.48 -1.52 -8.62
C LYS A 378 -15.95 -1.64 -10.06
N LEU A 379 -14.65 -1.46 -10.28
CA LEU A 379 -14.04 -1.66 -11.60
C LEU A 379 -14.19 -3.11 -12.05
N GLY A 380 -14.51 -3.28 -13.33
CA GLY A 380 -14.58 -4.59 -13.97
C GLY A 380 -13.18 -5.18 -14.20
N ASP A 381 -13.15 -6.45 -14.56
CA ASP A 381 -11.92 -7.19 -14.83
C ASP A 381 -11.45 -7.14 -16.29
N THR A 382 -12.22 -6.49 -17.17
CA THR A 382 -11.90 -6.35 -18.59
C THR A 382 -11.66 -4.88 -18.93
N LEU A 383 -10.42 -4.54 -19.29
CA LEU A 383 -10.05 -3.18 -19.69
C LEU A 383 -10.50 -2.89 -21.11
N LEU A 384 -11.15 -1.73 -21.31
CA LEU A 384 -11.62 -1.24 -22.60
C LEU A 384 -10.75 -0.09 -23.11
N SER A 385 -10.64 0.03 -24.43
CA SER A 385 -10.00 1.19 -25.04
C SER A 385 -10.94 2.39 -25.11
N HIS A 386 -10.36 3.59 -25.19
CA HIS A 386 -11.08 4.84 -25.32
C HIS A 386 -10.35 5.83 -26.25
N SER A 387 -11.08 6.83 -26.73
CA SER A 387 -10.51 7.93 -27.53
C SER A 387 -9.58 8.83 -26.68
N ALA A 388 -8.88 9.75 -27.34
CA ALA A 388 -8.08 10.76 -26.63
C ALA A 388 -8.94 11.56 -25.62
N LEU A 389 -8.34 11.86 -24.46
CA LEU A 389 -8.95 12.60 -23.37
C LEU A 389 -8.52 14.07 -23.38
N PRO A 390 -9.28 14.96 -22.73
CA PRO A 390 -8.81 16.29 -22.38
C PRO A 390 -7.48 16.24 -21.61
N GLU A 391 -6.67 17.28 -21.74
CA GLU A 391 -5.44 17.41 -20.98
C GLU A 391 -5.69 17.30 -19.48
N ASN A 392 -4.77 16.67 -18.75
CA ASN A 392 -4.84 16.44 -17.29
C ASN A 392 -5.94 15.47 -16.81
N MET A 393 -6.72 14.91 -17.72
CA MET A 393 -7.69 13.85 -17.44
C MET A 393 -7.08 12.47 -17.68
N THR A 394 -7.44 11.48 -16.86
CA THR A 394 -7.14 10.06 -17.09
C THR A 394 -8.40 9.23 -16.97
N LEU A 395 -8.43 8.05 -17.56
CA LEU A 395 -9.58 7.15 -17.57
C LEU A 395 -9.15 5.68 -17.50
N LEU A 396 -9.75 4.94 -16.58
CA LEU A 396 -9.87 3.49 -16.67
C LEU A 396 -11.29 3.12 -17.05
N ALA A 397 -11.48 2.63 -18.26
CA ALA A 397 -12.76 2.12 -18.73
C ALA A 397 -12.75 0.60 -18.61
N THR A 398 -13.71 0.02 -17.90
CA THR A 398 -13.76 -1.41 -17.64
C THR A 398 -15.16 -1.99 -17.87
N GLN A 399 -15.22 -3.30 -18.08
CA GLN A 399 -16.44 -4.08 -18.17
C GLN A 399 -16.36 -5.30 -17.27
N ASN A 400 -17.48 -5.63 -16.63
CA ASN A 400 -17.64 -6.87 -15.86
C ASN A 400 -18.22 -7.99 -16.74
N ASP A 401 -18.13 -9.23 -16.27
CA ASP A 401 -18.70 -10.41 -16.97
C ASP A 401 -20.24 -10.32 -17.12
N ASP A 402 -20.94 -9.57 -16.27
CA ASP A 402 -22.38 -9.31 -16.35
C ASP A 402 -22.76 -8.20 -17.34
N GLY A 403 -21.79 -7.63 -18.07
CA GLY A 403 -22.01 -6.60 -19.08
C GLY A 403 -22.14 -5.17 -18.56
N LYS A 404 -21.90 -4.93 -17.27
CA LYS A 404 -21.81 -3.58 -16.70
C LYS A 404 -20.51 -2.90 -17.08
N TYR A 405 -20.58 -1.60 -17.32
CA TYR A 405 -19.39 -0.77 -17.52
C TYR A 405 -19.11 0.07 -16.28
N THR A 406 -17.83 0.20 -15.95
CA THR A 406 -17.38 1.11 -14.90
C THR A 406 -16.25 1.97 -15.44
N LEU A 407 -16.44 3.28 -15.35
CA LEU A 407 -15.52 4.29 -15.87
C LEU A 407 -14.96 5.10 -14.70
N LEU A 408 -13.67 5.04 -14.49
CA LEU A 408 -12.97 5.83 -13.47
C LEU A 408 -12.21 6.96 -14.14
N PHE A 409 -12.62 8.19 -13.90
CA PHE A 409 -11.93 9.39 -14.32
C PHE A 409 -11.15 10.03 -13.17
N THR A 410 -9.96 10.57 -13.45
CA THR A 410 -9.30 11.54 -12.57
C THR A 410 -8.95 12.79 -13.35
N TYR A 411 -8.99 13.95 -12.68
CA TYR A 411 -8.67 15.23 -13.30
C TYR A 411 -7.83 16.08 -12.36
N SER A 412 -6.55 16.26 -12.70
CA SER A 412 -5.57 17.06 -11.95
C SER A 412 -4.35 17.36 -12.79
N SER A 413 -3.58 18.39 -12.45
CA SER A 413 -2.19 18.47 -12.94
C SER A 413 -1.38 17.27 -12.43
N ASP A 414 -0.27 16.90 -13.08
CA ASP A 414 0.51 15.72 -12.69
C ASP A 414 1.18 15.89 -11.31
N ASN A 415 1.54 17.11 -10.98
CA ASN A 415 2.19 17.47 -9.70
C ASN A 415 1.26 18.13 -8.68
N PHE A 416 -0.06 18.22 -8.99
CA PHE A 416 -1.09 18.76 -8.09
C PHE A 416 -0.83 20.20 -7.59
N ASP A 417 0.08 20.95 -8.23
CA ASP A 417 0.48 22.31 -7.86
C ASP A 417 -0.46 23.40 -8.39
N LYS A 418 -1.34 23.04 -9.34
CA LYS A 418 -2.23 23.97 -10.02
C LYS A 418 -3.68 23.62 -9.80
N LYS A 419 -4.46 24.59 -9.41
CA LYS A 419 -5.92 24.49 -9.52
C LYS A 419 -6.31 24.69 -10.98
N LEU A 420 -6.86 23.64 -11.59
CA LEU A 420 -7.35 23.64 -12.95
C LEU A 420 -8.78 24.21 -13.02
N PRO A 421 -9.19 24.80 -14.16
CA PRO A 421 -10.61 25.16 -14.36
C PRO A 421 -11.48 23.90 -14.41
N ASP A 422 -12.76 24.04 -14.09
CA ASP A 422 -13.72 22.97 -14.26
C ASP A 422 -13.77 22.52 -15.73
N VAL A 423 -13.94 21.23 -15.95
CA VAL A 423 -14.00 20.61 -17.28
C VAL A 423 -15.28 19.82 -17.42
N SER A 424 -15.97 19.99 -18.55
CA SER A 424 -17.10 19.14 -18.95
C SER A 424 -16.69 18.27 -20.13
N GLU A 425 -17.11 16.99 -20.08
CA GLU A 425 -16.81 16.01 -21.11
C GLU A 425 -18.05 15.15 -21.41
N ILE A 426 -18.30 14.91 -22.69
CA ILE A 426 -19.37 14.03 -23.14
C ILE A 426 -18.82 12.60 -23.24
N VAL A 427 -19.38 11.68 -22.49
CA VAL A 427 -19.04 10.25 -22.52
C VAL A 427 -19.99 9.53 -23.45
N MET A 428 -19.44 8.72 -24.38
CA MET A 428 -20.22 8.00 -25.39
C MET A 428 -19.84 6.52 -25.42
N LEU A 429 -20.85 5.64 -25.41
CA LEU A 429 -20.74 4.23 -25.73
C LEU A 429 -21.53 3.99 -27.03
N PRO A 430 -20.88 4.08 -28.19
CA PRO A 430 -21.59 4.12 -29.50
C PRO A 430 -22.30 2.81 -29.85
N ASP A 431 -21.81 1.69 -29.33
CA ASP A 431 -22.33 0.36 -29.61
C ASP A 431 -23.43 -0.09 -28.62
N GLU A 432 -23.70 0.72 -27.59
CA GLU A 432 -24.75 0.45 -26.61
C GLU A 432 -26.05 1.15 -27.03
N HIS A 433 -27.03 0.34 -27.43
CA HIS A 433 -28.30 0.82 -27.96
C HIS A 433 -29.46 0.67 -26.98
N GLN A 434 -29.24 -0.01 -25.86
CA GLN A 434 -30.25 -0.16 -24.83
C GLN A 434 -30.24 1.04 -23.87
N LYS A 435 -31.37 1.22 -23.19
CA LYS A 435 -31.47 2.19 -22.10
C LYS A 435 -30.63 1.71 -20.93
N LYS A 436 -29.81 2.57 -20.44
CA LYS A 436 -28.86 2.28 -19.34
C LYS A 436 -29.13 3.23 -18.18
N LYS A 437 -28.99 2.70 -16.97
CA LYS A 437 -28.94 3.48 -15.75
C LYS A 437 -27.46 3.87 -15.51
N VAL A 438 -27.24 5.16 -15.30
CA VAL A 438 -25.93 5.71 -14.95
C VAL A 438 -25.94 6.15 -13.49
N THR A 439 -24.96 5.67 -12.72
CA THR A 439 -24.75 6.05 -11.32
C THR A 439 -23.38 6.68 -11.19
N ILE A 440 -23.32 7.94 -10.72
CA ILE A 440 -22.07 8.70 -10.59
C ILE A 440 -21.71 8.91 -9.13
N TYR A 441 -20.45 8.61 -8.80
CA TYR A 441 -19.81 8.92 -7.51
C TYR A 441 -18.68 9.93 -7.74
N LYS A 442 -18.59 10.93 -6.89
CA LYS A 442 -17.53 11.95 -6.95
C LYS A 442 -16.78 12.03 -5.61
N ILE A 443 -15.47 12.18 -5.69
CA ILE A 443 -14.63 12.62 -4.58
C ILE A 443 -13.94 13.89 -5.08
N ASP A 444 -14.35 15.03 -4.57
CA ASP A 444 -13.83 16.35 -4.95
C ASP A 444 -13.97 17.33 -3.77
N GLU A 445 -13.77 18.61 -3.98
CA GLU A 445 -13.88 19.62 -2.92
C GLU A 445 -15.28 19.68 -2.28
N ASN A 446 -16.34 19.15 -2.94
CA ASN A 446 -17.73 19.24 -2.49
C ASN A 446 -18.35 17.89 -2.11
N HIS A 447 -17.75 16.77 -2.51
CA HIS A 447 -18.33 15.44 -2.36
C HIS A 447 -17.36 14.47 -1.67
N LEU A 448 -17.91 13.68 -0.73
CA LEU A 448 -17.18 12.66 0.03
C LEU A 448 -15.89 13.18 0.68
N ASN A 449 -15.94 14.42 1.19
CA ASN A 449 -14.80 15.16 1.70
C ASN A 449 -15.10 15.78 3.08
N PRO A 450 -14.99 14.99 4.15
CA PRO A 450 -15.33 15.44 5.51
C PRO A 450 -14.44 16.58 6.00
N TYR A 451 -13.18 16.65 5.53
CA TYR A 451 -12.30 17.77 5.90
C TYR A 451 -12.82 19.12 5.39
N ARG A 452 -13.37 19.18 4.17
CA ARG A 452 -13.99 20.41 3.65
C ARG A 452 -15.21 20.81 4.46
N VAL A 453 -16.05 19.85 4.83
CA VAL A 453 -17.21 20.09 5.72
C VAL A 453 -16.75 20.59 7.10
N TYR A 454 -15.68 20.03 7.65
CA TYR A 454 -15.06 20.49 8.91
C TYR A 454 -14.67 21.97 8.82
N LEU A 455 -13.99 22.39 7.75
CA LEU A 455 -13.59 23.78 7.53
C LEU A 455 -14.78 24.71 7.29
N GLU A 456 -15.75 24.34 6.45
CA GLU A 456 -16.92 25.15 6.12
C GLU A 456 -17.80 25.44 7.33
N LYS A 457 -17.92 24.46 8.23
CA LYS A 457 -18.69 24.60 9.47
C LYS A 457 -17.90 25.30 10.60
N GLY A 458 -16.62 25.57 10.40
CA GLY A 458 -15.76 26.19 11.40
C GLY A 458 -15.65 25.38 12.69
N PHE A 459 -15.60 24.04 12.58
CA PHE A 459 -15.45 23.17 13.74
C PHE A 459 -14.06 23.31 14.37
N ASP A 460 -14.00 23.28 15.69
CA ASP A 460 -12.75 23.21 16.45
C ASP A 460 -12.22 21.76 16.47
N LYS A 461 -10.95 21.59 16.87
CA LYS A 461 -10.31 20.28 16.97
C LYS A 461 -10.98 19.34 17.99
N ASP A 462 -11.59 19.89 19.04
CA ASP A 462 -12.32 19.12 20.04
C ASP A 462 -13.79 18.94 19.58
N LEU A 463 -14.02 17.91 18.76
CA LEU A 463 -15.32 17.65 18.15
C LEU A 463 -16.32 17.05 19.14
N SER A 464 -17.54 17.58 19.16
CA SER A 464 -18.68 16.94 19.83
C SER A 464 -19.16 15.69 19.07
N GLU A 465 -19.91 14.81 19.73
CA GLU A 465 -20.49 13.61 19.10
C GLU A 465 -21.38 13.97 17.90
N GLU A 466 -22.14 15.05 17.98
CA GLU A 466 -22.98 15.55 16.89
C GLU A 466 -22.12 16.00 15.68
N GLN A 467 -21.05 16.72 15.93
CA GLN A 467 -20.11 17.16 14.88
C GLN A 467 -19.41 15.97 14.22
N ILE A 468 -18.97 14.98 15.02
CA ILE A 468 -18.41 13.73 14.52
C ILE A 468 -19.43 13.00 13.62
N GLN A 469 -20.70 12.94 14.02
CA GLN A 469 -21.73 12.28 13.21
C GLN A 469 -21.97 13.03 11.88
N ILE A 470 -22.01 14.38 11.90
CA ILE A 470 -22.10 15.18 10.67
C ILE A 470 -20.95 14.86 9.71
N LEU A 471 -19.74 14.77 10.23
CA LEU A 471 -18.55 14.46 9.42
C LEU A 471 -18.57 13.01 8.88
N LYS A 472 -19.02 12.04 9.69
CA LYS A 472 -19.23 10.65 9.23
C LYS A 472 -20.28 10.55 8.14
N ASP A 473 -21.37 11.31 8.28
CA ASP A 473 -22.42 11.32 7.25
C ASP A 473 -21.92 11.94 5.93
N SER A 474 -21.12 13.00 6.00
CA SER A 474 -20.49 13.61 4.81
C SER A 474 -19.47 12.71 4.11
N ALA A 475 -18.88 11.77 4.85
CA ALA A 475 -17.92 10.79 4.35
C ALA A 475 -18.58 9.48 3.85
N ARG A 476 -19.89 9.30 4.09
CA ARG A 476 -20.59 8.06 3.75
C ARG A 476 -20.71 7.91 2.24
N LEU A 477 -20.19 6.79 1.72
CA LEU A 477 -20.20 6.51 0.28
C LEU A 477 -21.62 6.44 -0.26
N CYS A 478 -21.97 7.43 -1.08
CA CYS A 478 -23.26 7.52 -1.77
C CYS A 478 -23.06 8.14 -3.17
N PRO A 479 -23.88 7.77 -4.14
CA PRO A 479 -23.85 8.42 -5.46
C PRO A 479 -24.31 9.88 -5.36
N CYS A 480 -23.70 10.75 -6.14
CA CYS A 480 -24.13 12.14 -6.28
C CYS A 480 -25.19 12.33 -7.37
N GLU A 481 -25.20 11.44 -8.37
CA GLU A 481 -26.16 11.51 -9.48
C GLU A 481 -26.61 10.10 -9.89
N ILE A 482 -27.90 9.95 -10.23
CA ILE A 482 -28.47 8.72 -10.79
C ILE A 482 -29.47 9.15 -11.86
N PHE A 483 -29.30 8.66 -13.08
CA PHE A 483 -30.20 8.94 -14.18
C PHE A 483 -30.22 7.81 -15.22
N GLU A 484 -31.13 7.88 -16.17
CA GLU A 484 -31.22 6.96 -17.30
C GLU A 484 -30.84 7.64 -18.61
N THR A 485 -30.10 6.96 -19.47
CA THR A 485 -29.67 7.46 -20.77
C THR A 485 -29.69 6.36 -21.84
N GLY A 486 -29.66 6.74 -23.10
CA GLY A 486 -29.69 5.82 -24.23
C GLY A 486 -31.09 5.53 -24.75
N GLY A 487 -31.28 4.40 -25.43
CA GLY A 487 -32.60 3.89 -25.85
C GLY A 487 -32.98 4.10 -27.32
N LYS A 488 -32.20 4.78 -28.17
CA LYS A 488 -32.46 4.86 -29.61
C LYS A 488 -31.26 4.75 -30.55
N ARG A 489 -30.06 5.22 -30.13
CA ARG A 489 -28.87 5.19 -31.00
C ARG A 489 -27.58 4.82 -30.25
N ARG A 490 -27.38 5.32 -29.04
CA ARG A 490 -26.16 5.11 -28.23
C ARG A 490 -26.40 5.55 -26.79
N VAL A 491 -25.54 5.12 -25.86
CA VAL A 491 -25.46 5.70 -24.53
C VAL A 491 -24.58 6.94 -24.61
N GLU A 492 -25.10 8.08 -24.13
CA GLU A 492 -24.39 9.36 -24.12
C GLU A 492 -24.84 10.18 -22.91
N PHE A 493 -23.87 10.75 -22.18
CA PHE A 493 -24.10 11.63 -21.04
C PHE A 493 -22.91 12.56 -20.81
N GLU A 494 -23.15 13.66 -20.11
CA GLU A 494 -22.14 14.64 -19.76
C GLU A 494 -21.65 14.39 -18.31
N ILE A 495 -20.35 14.54 -18.08
CA ILE A 495 -19.73 14.61 -16.76
C ILE A 495 -19.06 15.96 -16.60
N THR A 496 -19.09 16.50 -15.35
CA THR A 496 -18.34 17.70 -14.98
C THR A 496 -17.42 17.38 -13.83
N MET A 497 -16.15 17.78 -13.97
CA MET A 497 -15.09 17.52 -12.99
C MET A 497 -14.41 18.82 -12.58
N LYS A 498 -14.14 18.94 -11.29
CA LYS A 498 -13.32 19.99 -10.70
C LYS A 498 -11.85 19.55 -10.63
N SER A 499 -10.95 20.50 -10.37
CA SER A 499 -9.54 20.19 -10.10
C SER A 499 -9.40 19.19 -8.94
N ASN A 500 -8.49 18.25 -9.07
CA ASN A 500 -8.20 17.18 -8.10
C ASN A 500 -9.41 16.26 -7.82
N SER A 501 -10.21 15.97 -8.85
CA SER A 501 -11.37 15.08 -8.74
C SER A 501 -11.03 13.63 -9.06
N PHE A 502 -11.72 12.75 -8.36
CA PHE A 502 -11.90 11.33 -8.65
C PHE A 502 -13.39 11.08 -8.91
N LEU A 503 -13.74 10.59 -10.08
CA LEU A 503 -15.12 10.37 -10.49
C LEU A 503 -15.29 8.96 -11.03
N LEU A 504 -16.30 8.24 -10.54
CA LEU A 504 -16.61 6.89 -11.01
C LEU A 504 -18.05 6.83 -11.52
N CYS A 505 -18.23 6.33 -12.75
CA CYS A 505 -19.54 6.05 -13.34
C CYS A 505 -19.76 4.54 -13.43
N GLU A 506 -20.87 4.05 -12.88
CA GLU A 506 -21.41 2.70 -13.16
C GLU A 506 -22.52 2.84 -14.22
N ILE A 507 -22.52 1.97 -15.23
CA ILE A 507 -23.47 1.97 -16.36
C ILE A 507 -24.05 0.57 -16.49
N GLU A 508 -25.33 0.40 -16.10
CA GLU A 508 -26.04 -0.88 -15.98
C GLU A 508 -27.16 -1.04 -17.01
#